data_9d8c962ed84353f50c396bef2abdf31e
#
_entry.id   9d8c962ed84353f50c396bef2abdf31e
#
_cell.length_a   1.000
_cell.length_b   1.000
_cell.length_c   1.000
_cell.angle_alpha   90.00
_cell.angle_beta   90.00
_cell.angle_gamma   90.00
#
_symmetry.space_group_name_H-M   'P 1'
#
loop_
_entity.id
_entity.type
_entity.pdbx_description
1 polymer ?
#
loop_
_entity_poly.entity_id
_entity_poly.type
_entity_poly.pdbx_seq_one_letter_code
_entity_poly.pdbx_strand_id
1 'polypeptide(L)'
;MSQEFWSPHLETLSRVQLEMVELARFRELLAFARSHCALYREKLSDIDPRSINSREDLKAIPLTTKEDLRAFQEIGPHPYGGILAVDMAKVTTFRQTSGTTGRPVYVPETYESWQWRVEVWCHILYMAGFRERHRVFLPFGYNVYVAFWEAHYAAEKLGCEVVPGGALDTRGRIQKIQEVKANAMMCTPTYGLHMAEEAKAMGVDPKELGLERILCAGEPMPEATRKMLEGAYGCEVFDHIGGTEVCGWAGMCSEKKGLHVVEPFFLVEILDPNDPLREVSVGETGLAVVTPLGRESFSAIRFNTNDLVVKGPESCSCGRTSQKILEVVGRADDLRKIRGVLFSFKSMEELLRAEFPEIGEYEIVVSRPGAMDHVVLRAEPVAELGKGKAAELAQSLSTRIKVKTNLTFQVDIVPRGTSPDIR
;
A
#
# COMPACT_ATOMS: atom_id res chain seq x y z
N MET A 1 10.18 16.77 26.22
CA MET A 1 10.44 16.65 24.76
C MET A 1 9.67 15.44 24.29
N SER A 2 8.74 15.58 23.35
CA SER A 2 8.02 14.43 22.79
C SER A 2 9.04 13.54 22.10
N GLN A 3 9.02 12.26 22.40
CA GLN A 3 9.88 11.29 21.75
C GLN A 3 9.50 11.22 20.25
N GLU A 4 10.44 11.46 19.36
CA GLU A 4 10.18 11.50 17.90
C GLU A 4 10.17 10.11 17.25
N PHE A 5 10.69 9.10 17.96
CA PHE A 5 10.88 7.73 17.50
C PHE A 5 10.20 6.74 18.45
N TRP A 6 9.60 5.70 17.89
CA TRP A 6 9.09 4.57 18.67
C TRP A 6 10.24 3.76 19.28
N SER A 7 11.25 3.52 18.46
CA SER A 7 12.46 2.78 18.84
C SER A 7 13.70 3.53 18.38
N PRO A 8 14.14 4.57 19.14
CA PRO A 8 15.23 5.46 18.70
C PRO A 8 16.48 4.73 18.25
N HIS A 9 16.89 3.68 19.02
CA HIS A 9 18.09 2.88 18.75
C HIS A 9 18.01 2.06 17.44
N LEU A 10 16.79 1.75 16.95
CA LEU A 10 16.60 1.05 15.67
C LEU A 10 16.43 2.04 14.50
N GLU A 11 15.68 3.13 14.72
CA GLU A 11 15.31 4.08 13.68
C GLU A 11 16.44 5.04 13.29
N THR A 12 17.53 5.09 14.09
CA THR A 12 18.70 5.97 13.88
C THR A 12 20.02 5.23 13.74
N LEU A 13 19.99 3.92 13.46
CA LEU A 13 21.18 3.14 13.15
C LEU A 13 21.90 3.72 11.92
N SER A 14 23.23 3.73 11.92
CA SER A 14 23.97 4.06 10.70
C SER A 14 23.70 3.03 9.60
N ARG A 15 23.88 3.42 8.33
CA ARG A 15 23.68 2.50 7.18
C ARG A 15 24.46 1.21 7.32
N VAL A 16 25.70 1.29 7.77
CA VAL A 16 26.54 0.12 8.00
C VAL A 16 25.92 -0.81 9.06
N GLN A 17 25.42 -0.26 10.17
CA GLN A 17 24.77 -1.05 11.21
C GLN A 17 23.44 -1.65 10.73
N LEU A 18 22.64 -0.91 9.97
CA LEU A 18 21.41 -1.41 9.37
C LEU A 18 21.68 -2.60 8.45
N GLU A 19 22.63 -2.46 7.52
CA GLU A 19 23.01 -3.52 6.60
C GLU A 19 23.52 -4.78 7.35
N MET A 20 24.32 -4.59 8.37
CA MET A 20 24.76 -5.72 9.21
C MET A 20 23.60 -6.46 9.88
N VAL A 21 22.63 -5.73 10.42
CA VAL A 21 21.45 -6.32 11.08
C VAL A 21 20.55 -7.01 10.04
N GLU A 22 20.29 -6.36 8.90
CA GLU A 22 19.50 -6.93 7.82
C GLU A 22 20.08 -8.24 7.30
N LEU A 23 21.38 -8.25 6.96
CA LEU A 23 22.04 -9.44 6.42
C LEU A 23 22.13 -10.58 7.44
N ALA A 24 22.33 -10.25 8.72
CA ALA A 24 22.32 -11.26 9.79
C ALA A 24 20.96 -11.93 9.90
N ARG A 25 19.88 -11.15 10.04
CA ARG A 25 18.49 -11.64 10.12
C ARG A 25 18.07 -12.36 8.85
N PHE A 26 18.49 -11.86 7.69
CA PHE A 26 18.20 -12.48 6.40
C PHE A 26 18.80 -13.89 6.30
N ARG A 27 20.07 -14.07 6.71
CA ARG A 27 20.71 -15.40 6.74
C ARG A 27 19.99 -16.37 7.67
N GLU A 28 19.56 -15.92 8.84
CA GLU A 28 18.78 -16.71 9.80
C GLU A 28 17.45 -17.14 9.19
N LEU A 29 16.70 -16.20 8.59
CA LEU A 29 15.45 -16.46 7.91
C LEU A 29 15.63 -17.44 6.73
N LEU A 30 16.69 -17.26 5.93
CA LEU A 30 17.00 -18.11 4.79
C LEU A 30 17.26 -19.55 5.23
N ALA A 31 18.09 -19.74 6.28
CA ALA A 31 18.39 -21.04 6.86
C ALA A 31 17.13 -21.72 7.43
N PHE A 32 16.31 -20.94 8.14
CA PHE A 32 15.04 -21.41 8.69
C PHE A 32 14.05 -21.83 7.59
N ALA A 33 13.80 -20.96 6.64
CA ALA A 33 12.82 -21.21 5.56
C ALA A 33 13.22 -22.40 4.69
N ARG A 34 14.53 -22.53 4.35
CA ARG A 34 15.06 -23.70 3.62
C ARG A 34 14.82 -25.01 4.37
N SER A 35 14.89 -24.99 5.69
CA SER A 35 14.71 -26.20 6.50
C SER A 35 13.24 -26.57 6.72
N HIS A 36 12.35 -25.59 6.84
CA HIS A 36 10.99 -25.78 7.33
C HIS A 36 9.88 -25.57 6.28
N CYS A 37 10.12 -24.75 5.24
CA CYS A 37 9.13 -24.42 4.23
C CYS A 37 9.39 -25.19 2.92
N ALA A 38 8.39 -25.90 2.41
CA ALA A 38 8.55 -26.71 1.19
C ALA A 38 8.89 -25.83 -0.03
N LEU A 39 8.24 -24.67 -0.17
CA LEU A 39 8.55 -23.69 -1.21
C LEU A 39 10.05 -23.31 -1.22
N TYR A 40 10.61 -22.99 -0.06
CA TYR A 40 12.00 -22.54 0.01
C TYR A 40 13.01 -23.69 0.06
N ARG A 41 12.61 -24.88 0.46
CA ARG A 41 13.43 -26.08 0.30
C ARG A 41 13.73 -26.35 -1.18
N GLU A 42 12.76 -26.11 -2.05
CA GLU A 42 12.93 -26.24 -3.50
C GLU A 42 13.66 -25.06 -4.10
N LYS A 43 13.15 -23.83 -3.88
CA LYS A 43 13.72 -22.61 -4.48
C LYS A 43 15.15 -22.31 -4.07
N LEU A 44 15.57 -22.75 -2.89
CA LEU A 44 16.89 -22.45 -2.30
C LEU A 44 17.77 -23.70 -2.20
N SER A 45 17.48 -24.78 -2.98
CA SER A 45 18.26 -26.03 -2.93
C SER A 45 19.76 -25.82 -3.07
N ASP A 46 20.15 -24.95 -3.99
CA ASP A 46 21.56 -24.67 -4.34
C ASP A 46 22.16 -23.46 -3.60
N ILE A 47 21.42 -22.83 -2.68
CA ILE A 47 21.86 -21.65 -1.97
C ILE A 47 22.35 -22.04 -0.57
N ASP A 48 23.64 -21.77 -0.26
CA ASP A 48 24.12 -21.80 1.12
C ASP A 48 23.80 -20.46 1.80
N PRO A 49 22.99 -20.43 2.87
CA PRO A 49 22.68 -19.18 3.57
C PRO A 49 23.95 -18.42 4.06
N ARG A 50 25.02 -19.15 4.32
CA ARG A 50 26.31 -18.56 4.78
C ARG A 50 27.08 -17.84 3.67
N SER A 51 26.74 -18.05 2.40
CA SER A 51 27.37 -17.36 1.28
C SER A 51 26.88 -15.92 1.11
N ILE A 52 25.77 -15.55 1.75
CA ILE A 52 25.18 -14.21 1.65
C ILE A 52 25.87 -13.28 2.64
N ASN A 53 26.83 -12.49 2.17
CA ASN A 53 27.65 -11.58 2.98
C ASN A 53 27.45 -10.10 2.63
N SER A 54 26.79 -9.82 1.52
CA SER A 54 26.51 -8.47 1.03
C SER A 54 25.14 -8.40 0.32
N ARG A 55 24.65 -7.19 0.05
CA ARG A 55 23.44 -7.02 -0.75
C ARG A 55 23.62 -7.52 -2.20
N GLU A 56 24.85 -7.52 -2.72
CA GLU A 56 25.14 -8.06 -4.06
C GLU A 56 24.87 -9.57 -4.15
N ASP A 57 25.12 -10.32 -3.07
CA ASP A 57 24.88 -11.75 -3.03
C ASP A 57 23.39 -12.13 -3.09
N LEU A 58 22.49 -11.18 -2.81
CA LEU A 58 21.04 -11.39 -2.93
C LEU A 58 20.62 -11.74 -4.35
N LYS A 59 21.37 -11.32 -5.35
CA LYS A 59 21.10 -11.60 -6.77
C LYS A 59 21.10 -13.09 -7.10
N ALA A 60 21.80 -13.90 -6.30
CA ALA A 60 21.79 -15.35 -6.46
C ALA A 60 20.45 -16.00 -6.02
N ILE A 61 19.64 -15.28 -5.24
CA ILE A 61 18.39 -15.80 -4.67
C ILE A 61 17.23 -15.45 -5.59
N PRO A 62 16.46 -16.42 -6.09
CA PRO A 62 15.34 -16.14 -6.98
C PRO A 62 14.22 -15.35 -6.28
N LEU A 63 13.54 -14.49 -7.02
CA LEU A 63 12.36 -13.79 -6.51
C LEU A 63 11.24 -14.77 -6.19
N THR A 64 10.51 -14.50 -5.14
CA THR A 64 9.24 -15.19 -4.84
C THR A 64 8.09 -14.39 -5.41
N THR A 65 7.24 -15.04 -6.18
CA THR A 65 6.05 -14.43 -6.77
C THR A 65 4.77 -14.88 -6.06
N LYS A 66 3.66 -14.21 -6.34
CA LYS A 66 2.35 -14.62 -5.84
C LYS A 66 1.90 -15.95 -6.44
N GLU A 67 2.34 -16.24 -7.66
CA GLU A 67 2.11 -17.51 -8.36
C GLU A 67 2.83 -18.67 -7.66
N ASP A 68 4.07 -18.46 -7.20
CA ASP A 68 4.80 -19.45 -6.39
C ASP A 68 4.03 -19.77 -5.11
N LEU A 69 3.54 -18.75 -4.41
CA LEU A 69 2.75 -18.93 -3.19
C LEU A 69 1.48 -19.73 -3.45
N ARG A 70 0.75 -19.41 -4.54
CA ARG A 70 -0.46 -20.13 -4.94
C ARG A 70 -0.18 -21.60 -5.29
N ALA A 71 0.88 -21.85 -6.07
CA ALA A 71 1.26 -23.19 -6.48
C ALA A 71 1.61 -24.07 -5.27
N PHE A 72 2.42 -23.55 -4.34
CA PHE A 72 2.83 -24.31 -3.16
C PHE A 72 1.73 -24.41 -2.09
N GLN A 73 0.77 -23.50 -2.06
CA GLN A 73 -0.39 -23.60 -1.18
C GLN A 73 -1.26 -24.82 -1.50
N GLU A 74 -1.25 -25.32 -2.73
CA GLU A 74 -1.98 -26.53 -3.16
C GLU A 74 -1.19 -27.82 -2.85
N ILE A 75 0.07 -27.73 -2.43
CA ILE A 75 0.93 -28.89 -2.16
C ILE A 75 1.03 -29.13 -0.66
N GLY A 76 0.40 -30.21 -0.18
CA GLY A 76 0.48 -30.59 1.23
C GLY A 76 -0.78 -30.30 2.03
N PRO A 77 -0.69 -30.17 3.36
CA PRO A 77 -1.86 -30.02 4.23
C PRO A 77 -2.62 -28.69 4.01
N HIS A 78 -3.91 -28.80 3.66
CA HIS A 78 -4.79 -27.64 3.57
C HIS A 78 -4.95 -26.95 4.94
N PRO A 79 -5.11 -25.59 5.04
CA PRO A 79 -5.28 -24.65 3.91
C PRO A 79 -3.97 -24.05 3.38
N TYR A 80 -2.84 -24.21 4.03
CA TYR A 80 -1.62 -23.46 3.72
C TYR A 80 -0.63 -24.21 2.82
N GLY A 81 -0.73 -25.53 2.78
CA GLY A 81 0.16 -26.34 1.95
C GLY A 81 1.64 -26.13 2.25
N GLY A 82 2.44 -26.10 1.20
CA GLY A 82 3.89 -25.97 1.26
C GLY A 82 4.44 -24.57 1.56
N ILE A 83 3.58 -23.56 1.79
CA ILE A 83 4.02 -22.23 2.21
C ILE A 83 4.11 -22.08 3.72
N LEU A 84 3.51 -22.98 4.51
CA LEU A 84 3.62 -22.99 5.96
C LEU A 84 4.99 -23.50 6.41
N ALA A 85 5.66 -22.77 7.28
CA ALA A 85 7.00 -23.09 7.76
C ALA A 85 7.03 -23.52 9.24
N VAL A 86 5.88 -23.65 9.88
CA VAL A 86 5.74 -24.08 11.29
C VAL A 86 4.69 -25.19 11.41
N ASP A 87 4.60 -25.80 12.59
CA ASP A 87 3.50 -26.72 12.89
C ASP A 87 2.15 -25.99 12.79
N MET A 88 1.16 -26.61 12.13
CA MET A 88 -0.20 -26.09 11.98
C MET A 88 -0.84 -25.76 13.35
N ALA A 89 -0.54 -26.51 14.40
CA ALA A 89 -1.06 -26.29 15.74
C ALA A 89 -0.61 -24.95 16.37
N LYS A 90 0.46 -24.34 15.83
CA LYS A 90 0.94 -23.02 16.26
C LYS A 90 0.26 -21.86 15.56
N VAL A 91 -0.51 -22.12 14.50
CA VAL A 91 -1.21 -21.07 13.76
C VAL A 91 -2.41 -20.60 14.57
N THR A 92 -2.41 -19.33 14.94
CA THR A 92 -3.45 -18.69 15.75
C THR A 92 -4.29 -17.70 14.97
N THR A 93 -3.79 -17.23 13.81
CA THR A 93 -4.45 -16.19 13.03
C THR A 93 -4.41 -16.55 11.54
N PHE A 94 -5.60 -16.54 10.93
CA PHE A 94 -5.79 -16.71 9.49
C PHE A 94 -6.02 -15.35 8.82
N ARG A 95 -5.31 -15.09 7.73
CA ARG A 95 -5.55 -13.96 6.83
C ARG A 95 -5.48 -14.42 5.39
N GLN A 96 -6.08 -13.65 4.49
CA GLN A 96 -5.99 -13.93 3.06
C GLN A 96 -5.90 -12.64 2.23
N THR A 97 -5.40 -12.79 1.03
CA THR A 97 -5.42 -11.72 0.02
C THR A 97 -6.81 -11.59 -0.62
N SER A 98 -7.10 -10.46 -1.27
CA SER A 98 -8.42 -10.21 -1.91
C SER A 98 -8.77 -11.21 -3.02
N GLY A 99 -7.76 -11.81 -3.67
CA GLY A 99 -8.00 -12.76 -4.75
C GLY A 99 -8.51 -12.14 -6.07
N THR A 100 -8.44 -10.83 -6.23
CA THR A 100 -8.93 -10.11 -7.43
C THR A 100 -8.35 -10.62 -8.75
N THR A 101 -7.12 -11.13 -8.73
CA THR A 101 -6.41 -11.67 -9.90
C THR A 101 -6.29 -13.19 -9.89
N GLY A 102 -7.12 -13.91 -9.13
CA GLY A 102 -7.08 -15.36 -9.02
C GLY A 102 -7.40 -15.88 -7.62
N ARG A 103 -6.99 -17.11 -7.29
CA ARG A 103 -7.22 -17.66 -5.96
C ARG A 103 -6.50 -16.85 -4.88
N PRO A 104 -7.14 -16.62 -3.71
CA PRO A 104 -6.49 -15.97 -2.59
C PRO A 104 -5.25 -16.74 -2.11
N VAL A 105 -4.24 -16.02 -1.66
CA VAL A 105 -3.17 -16.60 -0.87
C VAL A 105 -3.58 -16.54 0.60
N TYR A 106 -3.49 -17.66 1.30
CA TYR A 106 -3.77 -17.76 2.72
C TYR A 106 -2.48 -17.54 3.50
N VAL A 107 -2.54 -16.62 4.43
CA VAL A 107 -1.38 -16.20 5.21
C VAL A 107 -1.56 -16.64 6.65
N PRO A 108 -0.83 -17.70 7.08
CA PRO A 108 -0.85 -18.17 8.46
C PRO A 108 0.01 -17.27 9.35
N GLU A 109 -0.46 -16.99 10.55
CA GLU A 109 0.35 -16.34 11.57
C GLU A 109 0.32 -17.12 12.87
N THR A 110 1.49 -17.32 13.47
CA THR A 110 1.59 -17.67 14.89
C THR A 110 1.31 -16.44 15.74
N TYR A 111 1.18 -16.61 17.05
CA TYR A 111 1.05 -15.48 17.96
C TYR A 111 2.27 -14.55 17.87
N GLU A 112 3.48 -15.10 17.83
CA GLU A 112 4.74 -14.36 17.73
C GLU A 112 4.86 -13.59 16.41
N SER A 113 4.55 -14.24 15.29
CA SER A 113 4.54 -13.60 13.96
C SER A 113 3.51 -12.46 13.91
N TRP A 114 2.35 -12.63 14.56
CA TRP A 114 1.34 -11.59 14.67
C TRP A 114 1.84 -10.40 15.51
N GLN A 115 2.47 -10.66 16.66
CA GLN A 115 3.07 -9.60 17.50
C GLN A 115 4.18 -8.86 16.77
N TRP A 116 4.96 -9.54 15.93
CA TRP A 116 5.95 -8.90 15.07
C TRP A 116 5.30 -7.91 14.09
N ARG A 117 4.18 -8.31 13.46
CA ARG A 117 3.42 -7.41 12.56
C ARG A 117 2.88 -6.20 13.31
N VAL A 118 2.34 -6.40 14.49
CA VAL A 118 1.86 -5.32 15.38
C VAL A 118 3.01 -4.35 15.73
N GLU A 119 4.20 -4.86 16.05
CA GLU A 119 5.36 -4.03 16.35
C GLU A 119 5.77 -3.17 15.15
N VAL A 120 5.82 -3.73 13.95
CA VAL A 120 6.08 -2.97 12.71
C VAL A 120 5.08 -1.83 12.54
N TRP A 121 3.80 -2.10 12.76
CA TRP A 121 2.75 -1.07 12.67
C TRP A 121 2.86 0.00 13.76
N CYS A 122 3.42 -0.32 14.93
CA CYS A 122 3.74 0.70 15.93
C CYS A 122 4.74 1.73 15.37
N HIS A 123 5.76 1.29 14.64
CA HIS A 123 6.67 2.22 13.96
C HIS A 123 5.95 3.12 12.95
N ILE A 124 5.07 2.55 12.11
CA ILE A 124 4.30 3.30 11.10
C ILE A 124 3.39 4.32 11.75
N LEU A 125 2.61 3.91 12.74
CA LEU A 125 1.70 4.80 13.45
C LEU A 125 2.44 5.90 14.21
N TYR A 126 3.55 5.54 14.85
CA TYR A 126 4.36 6.51 15.59
C TYR A 126 5.01 7.54 14.68
N MET A 127 5.49 7.13 13.48
CA MET A 127 5.97 8.05 12.42
C MET A 127 4.88 9.01 11.96
N ALA A 128 3.65 8.54 11.80
CA ALA A 128 2.48 9.34 11.47
C ALA A 128 1.97 10.18 12.66
N GLY A 129 2.67 10.14 13.80
CA GLY A 129 2.41 10.95 14.98
C GLY A 129 1.26 10.47 15.85
N PHE A 130 0.81 9.23 15.72
CA PHE A 130 -0.14 8.63 16.67
C PHE A 130 0.52 8.45 18.03
N ARG A 131 -0.21 8.77 19.10
CA ARG A 131 0.26 8.73 20.50
C ARG A 131 -0.89 8.29 21.41
N GLU A 132 -0.58 7.90 22.63
CA GLU A 132 -1.53 7.45 23.65
C GLU A 132 -2.75 8.37 23.88
N ARG A 133 -2.61 9.66 23.59
CA ARG A 133 -3.72 10.63 23.74
C ARG A 133 -4.77 10.53 22.61
N HIS A 134 -4.53 9.73 21.58
CA HIS A 134 -5.46 9.66 20.45
C HIS A 134 -6.54 8.60 20.69
N ARG A 135 -7.76 9.01 20.35
CA ARG A 135 -8.91 8.12 20.17
C ARG A 135 -9.07 7.89 18.67
N VAL A 136 -8.74 6.68 18.25
CA VAL A 136 -8.61 6.31 16.85
C VAL A 136 -9.88 5.64 16.34
N PHE A 137 -10.55 6.25 15.39
CA PHE A 137 -11.73 5.68 14.75
C PHE A 137 -11.35 4.84 13.53
N LEU A 138 -11.90 3.63 13.45
CA LEU A 138 -11.65 2.67 12.37
C LEU A 138 -12.95 2.40 11.58
N PRO A 139 -13.22 3.14 10.48
CA PRO A 139 -14.51 3.10 9.76
C PRO A 139 -14.61 1.94 8.75
N PHE A 140 -14.26 0.71 9.14
CA PHE A 140 -14.40 -0.45 8.24
C PHE A 140 -14.70 -1.73 8.99
N GLY A 141 -15.31 -2.68 8.25
CA GLY A 141 -15.62 -4.01 8.77
C GLY A 141 -14.38 -4.88 8.90
N TYR A 142 -14.24 -5.50 10.04
CA TYR A 142 -13.23 -6.53 10.26
C TYR A 142 -13.67 -7.84 9.63
N ASN A 143 -12.83 -8.40 8.77
CA ASN A 143 -13.08 -9.67 8.09
C ASN A 143 -11.77 -10.47 7.94
N VAL A 144 -11.70 -11.39 6.97
CA VAL A 144 -10.52 -12.24 6.71
C VAL A 144 -9.30 -11.49 6.16
N TYR A 145 -9.47 -10.26 5.69
CA TYR A 145 -8.36 -9.45 5.19
C TYR A 145 -7.54 -8.87 6.35
N VAL A 146 -6.24 -8.73 6.14
CA VAL A 146 -5.32 -8.29 7.19
C VAL A 146 -5.46 -6.82 7.52
N ALA A 147 -5.78 -6.00 6.51
CA ALA A 147 -5.84 -4.56 6.65
C ALA A 147 -6.59 -4.15 7.92
N PHE A 148 -6.06 -3.17 8.61
CA PHE A 148 -6.62 -2.59 9.83
C PHE A 148 -6.66 -3.48 11.08
N TRP A 149 -6.64 -4.81 10.98
CA TRP A 149 -6.39 -5.64 12.16
C TRP A 149 -5.04 -5.33 12.79
N GLU A 150 -3.99 -5.23 11.96
CA GLU A 150 -2.65 -4.85 12.41
C GLU A 150 -2.64 -3.44 13.01
N ALA A 151 -3.26 -2.50 12.30
CA ALA A 151 -3.37 -1.12 12.74
C ALA A 151 -4.15 -0.97 14.06
N HIS A 152 -5.23 -1.75 14.23
CA HIS A 152 -6.00 -1.81 15.47
C HIS A 152 -5.11 -2.21 16.67
N TYR A 153 -4.49 -3.39 16.59
CA TYR A 153 -3.65 -3.89 17.67
C TYR A 153 -2.40 -3.02 17.91
N ALA A 154 -1.85 -2.40 16.87
CA ALA A 154 -0.75 -1.47 17.03
C ALA A 154 -1.18 -0.16 17.71
N ALA A 155 -2.37 0.36 17.39
CA ALA A 155 -2.90 1.53 18.07
C ALA A 155 -3.15 1.25 19.56
N GLU A 156 -3.73 0.09 19.90
CA GLU A 156 -3.86 -0.35 21.31
C GLU A 156 -2.50 -0.47 22.01
N LYS A 157 -1.50 -1.07 21.34
CA LYS A 157 -0.14 -1.21 21.87
C LYS A 157 0.56 0.13 22.09
N LEU A 158 0.25 1.14 21.28
CA LEU A 158 0.71 2.52 21.47
C LEU A 158 -0.02 3.26 22.62
N GLY A 159 -1.05 2.64 23.22
CA GLY A 159 -1.89 3.25 24.25
C GLY A 159 -3.01 4.13 23.71
N CYS A 160 -3.31 4.07 22.41
CA CYS A 160 -4.48 4.77 21.85
C CYS A 160 -5.77 4.06 22.26
N GLU A 161 -6.84 4.84 22.45
CA GLU A 161 -8.19 4.28 22.54
C GLU A 161 -8.71 3.98 21.12
N VAL A 162 -9.02 2.71 20.83
CA VAL A 162 -9.50 2.31 19.50
C VAL A 162 -11.01 2.18 19.48
N VAL A 163 -11.66 2.85 18.52
CA VAL A 163 -13.12 2.83 18.33
C VAL A 163 -13.44 2.15 17.00
N PRO A 164 -13.89 0.88 17.01
CA PRO A 164 -14.27 0.16 15.80
C PRO A 164 -15.64 0.63 15.27
N GLY A 165 -15.68 1.12 14.03
CA GLY A 165 -16.88 1.58 13.35
C GLY A 165 -17.44 0.62 12.31
N GLY A 166 -17.02 -0.66 12.34
CA GLY A 166 -17.23 -1.61 11.24
C GLY A 166 -18.68 -1.90 10.88
N ALA A 167 -19.58 -2.02 11.84
CA ALA A 167 -20.99 -2.34 11.63
C ALA A 167 -21.87 -1.13 11.28
N LEU A 168 -21.34 0.08 11.39
CA LEU A 168 -22.08 1.32 11.12
C LEU A 168 -22.04 1.66 9.62
N ASP A 169 -23.12 2.25 9.12
CA ASP A 169 -23.11 2.92 7.83
C ASP A 169 -22.33 4.25 7.87
N THR A 170 -22.15 4.91 6.75
CA THR A 170 -21.33 6.12 6.67
C THR A 170 -21.85 7.24 7.58
N ARG A 171 -23.17 7.44 7.67
CA ARG A 171 -23.79 8.43 8.54
C ARG A 171 -23.60 8.10 10.02
N GLY A 172 -23.85 6.86 10.38
CA GLY A 172 -23.60 6.35 11.74
C GLY A 172 -22.13 6.46 12.16
N ARG A 173 -21.20 6.28 11.24
CA ARG A 173 -19.76 6.50 11.48
C ARG A 173 -19.43 7.95 11.78
N ILE A 174 -19.96 8.89 10.99
CA ILE A 174 -19.80 10.33 11.22
C ILE A 174 -20.38 10.73 12.58
N GLN A 175 -21.60 10.30 12.89
CA GLN A 175 -22.23 10.53 14.19
C GLN A 175 -21.40 9.95 15.35
N LYS A 176 -20.86 8.75 15.16
CA LYS A 176 -20.04 8.11 16.20
C LYS A 176 -18.74 8.86 16.44
N ILE A 177 -18.06 9.36 15.39
CA ILE A 177 -16.87 10.22 15.54
C ILE A 177 -17.18 11.44 16.41
N GLN A 178 -18.31 12.11 16.17
CA GLN A 178 -18.76 13.26 16.98
C GLN A 178 -19.09 12.87 18.42
N GLU A 179 -19.84 11.78 18.61
CA GLU A 179 -20.28 11.29 19.92
C GLU A 179 -19.09 10.97 20.83
N VAL A 180 -18.13 10.19 20.30
CA VAL A 180 -16.97 9.75 21.10
C VAL A 180 -15.82 10.75 21.06
N LYS A 181 -15.94 11.83 20.26
CA LYS A 181 -14.88 12.81 20.03
C LYS A 181 -13.57 12.16 19.60
N ALA A 182 -13.66 11.28 18.60
CA ALA A 182 -12.45 10.69 18.02
C ALA A 182 -11.61 11.80 17.39
N ASN A 183 -10.30 11.81 17.65
CA ASN A 183 -9.37 12.82 17.15
C ASN A 183 -8.32 12.24 16.17
N ALA A 184 -8.43 10.96 15.85
CA ALA A 184 -7.63 10.33 14.80
C ALA A 184 -8.48 9.29 14.05
N MET A 185 -8.13 9.03 12.79
CA MET A 185 -8.84 8.07 11.95
C MET A 185 -7.86 7.31 11.07
N MET A 186 -8.21 6.07 10.72
CA MET A 186 -7.49 5.30 9.70
C MET A 186 -8.51 4.81 8.67
N CYS A 187 -8.33 5.16 7.39
CA CYS A 187 -9.28 4.81 6.32
C CYS A 187 -8.57 4.62 4.98
N THR A 188 -9.30 4.21 3.96
CA THR A 188 -8.79 4.35 2.58
C THR A 188 -8.94 5.80 2.12
N PRO A 189 -8.08 6.29 1.21
CA PRO A 189 -8.18 7.65 0.69
C PRO A 189 -9.55 7.98 0.12
N THR A 190 -10.10 7.12 -0.74
CA THR A 190 -11.40 7.32 -1.38
C THR A 190 -12.54 7.33 -0.36
N TYR A 191 -12.50 6.42 0.63
CA TYR A 191 -13.51 6.39 1.68
C TYR A 191 -13.44 7.64 2.59
N GLY A 192 -12.25 8.14 2.87
CA GLY A 192 -12.07 9.40 3.61
C GLY A 192 -12.73 10.58 2.90
N LEU A 193 -12.56 10.70 1.58
CA LEU A 193 -13.24 11.74 0.77
C LEU A 193 -14.76 11.54 0.76
N HIS A 194 -15.23 10.31 0.56
CA HIS A 194 -16.66 10.00 0.61
C HIS A 194 -17.30 10.36 1.97
N MET A 195 -16.63 10.06 3.07
CA MET A 195 -17.11 10.47 4.40
C MET A 195 -17.18 11.99 4.56
N ALA A 196 -16.23 12.73 3.98
CA ALA A 196 -16.25 14.19 4.03
C ALA A 196 -17.43 14.78 3.23
N GLU A 197 -17.75 14.20 2.06
CA GLU A 197 -18.92 14.57 1.25
C GLU A 197 -20.23 14.26 1.98
N GLU A 198 -20.34 13.08 2.57
CA GLU A 198 -21.52 12.67 3.32
C GLU A 198 -21.73 13.52 4.59
N ALA A 199 -20.65 13.90 5.29
CA ALA A 199 -20.72 14.84 6.42
C ALA A 199 -21.35 16.17 5.99
N LYS A 200 -20.88 16.75 4.87
CA LYS A 200 -21.45 17.97 4.31
C LYS A 200 -22.93 17.81 3.94
N ALA A 201 -23.30 16.66 3.37
CA ALA A 201 -24.72 16.34 3.05
C ALA A 201 -25.59 16.23 4.30
N MET A 202 -24.99 15.90 5.46
CA MET A 202 -25.64 15.92 6.78
C MET A 202 -25.66 17.31 7.42
N GLY A 203 -25.09 18.32 6.80
CA GLY A 203 -24.95 19.67 7.37
C GLY A 203 -23.81 19.81 8.39
N VAL A 204 -22.88 18.85 8.38
CA VAL A 204 -21.68 18.86 9.29
C VAL A 204 -20.45 19.27 8.48
N ASP A 205 -19.74 20.31 8.90
CA ASP A 205 -18.42 20.58 8.34
C ASP A 205 -17.44 19.48 8.82
N PRO A 206 -16.77 18.75 7.91
CA PRO A 206 -15.81 17.73 8.29
C PRO A 206 -14.70 18.23 9.24
N LYS A 207 -14.36 19.52 9.21
CA LYS A 207 -13.41 20.16 10.13
C LYS A 207 -13.91 20.15 11.57
N GLU A 208 -15.22 20.23 11.78
CA GLU A 208 -15.84 20.20 13.11
C GLU A 208 -15.83 18.80 13.74
N LEU A 209 -15.48 17.76 12.97
CA LEU A 209 -15.27 16.42 13.53
C LEU A 209 -14.07 16.39 14.49
N GLY A 210 -13.17 17.38 14.44
CA GLY A 210 -12.06 17.50 15.38
C GLY A 210 -10.93 16.48 15.18
N LEU A 211 -10.82 15.90 13.99
CA LEU A 211 -9.70 15.01 13.66
C LEU A 211 -8.39 15.80 13.61
N GLU A 212 -7.36 15.33 14.26
CA GLU A 212 -6.00 15.90 14.23
C GLU A 212 -5.17 15.23 13.14
N ARG A 213 -5.43 13.93 12.88
CA ARG A 213 -4.68 13.12 11.91
C ARG A 213 -5.45 11.97 11.31
N ILE A 214 -5.11 11.67 10.06
CA ILE A 214 -5.63 10.52 9.33
C ILE A 214 -4.44 9.72 8.77
N LEU A 215 -4.43 8.40 8.96
CA LEU A 215 -3.55 7.49 8.23
C LEU A 215 -4.36 6.80 7.14
N CYS A 216 -3.90 6.92 5.90
CA CYS A 216 -4.50 6.25 4.76
C CYS A 216 -3.84 4.91 4.45
N ALA A 217 -4.66 3.95 4.01
CA ALA A 217 -4.25 2.57 3.76
C ALA A 217 -5.04 1.93 2.62
N GLY A 218 -4.45 0.92 1.97
CA GLY A 218 -5.14 -0.01 1.07
C GLY A 218 -5.33 0.47 -0.37
N GLU A 219 -5.09 1.74 -0.63
CA GLU A 219 -5.17 2.35 -1.97
C GLU A 219 -3.98 3.29 -2.16
N PRO A 220 -3.49 3.51 -3.40
CA PRO A 220 -2.52 4.56 -3.67
C PRO A 220 -3.06 5.93 -3.24
N MET A 221 -2.21 6.74 -2.62
CA MET A 221 -2.57 8.10 -2.21
C MET A 221 -1.68 9.14 -2.91
N PRO A 222 -2.09 9.67 -4.07
CA PRO A 222 -1.44 10.80 -4.70
C PRO A 222 -1.38 12.04 -3.79
N GLU A 223 -0.39 12.89 -3.99
CA GLU A 223 -0.29 14.15 -3.22
C GLU A 223 -1.54 15.03 -3.34
N ALA A 224 -2.16 15.06 -4.51
CA ALA A 224 -3.41 15.78 -4.73
C ALA A 224 -4.54 15.25 -3.82
N THR A 225 -4.71 13.93 -3.75
CA THR A 225 -5.71 13.29 -2.87
C THR A 225 -5.41 13.56 -1.39
N ARG A 226 -4.14 13.48 -1.00
CA ARG A 226 -3.73 13.84 0.37
C ARG A 226 -4.12 15.28 0.72
N LYS A 227 -3.80 16.24 -0.15
CA LYS A 227 -4.16 17.65 0.04
C LYS A 227 -5.67 17.90 0.08
N MET A 228 -6.45 17.16 -0.71
CA MET A 228 -7.92 17.21 -0.65
C MET A 228 -8.43 16.77 0.72
N LEU A 229 -7.92 15.66 1.26
CA LEU A 229 -8.26 15.17 2.59
C LEU A 229 -7.85 16.17 3.67
N GLU A 230 -6.61 16.69 3.62
CA GLU A 230 -6.11 17.72 4.55
C GLU A 230 -7.00 18.98 4.52
N GLY A 231 -7.39 19.41 3.33
CA GLY A 231 -8.29 20.57 3.15
C GLY A 231 -9.70 20.32 3.65
N ALA A 232 -10.23 19.10 3.43
CA ALA A 232 -11.58 18.73 3.85
C ALA A 232 -11.71 18.65 5.38
N TYR A 233 -10.76 18.00 6.06
CA TYR A 233 -10.82 17.76 7.51
C TYR A 233 -10.07 18.79 8.34
N GLY A 234 -9.19 19.61 7.73
CA GLY A 234 -8.33 20.54 8.46
C GLY A 234 -7.29 19.87 9.34
N CYS A 235 -6.85 18.66 9.01
CA CYS A 235 -5.97 17.82 9.79
C CYS A 235 -4.74 17.35 9.00
N GLU A 236 -3.81 16.68 9.66
CA GLU A 236 -2.67 16.05 8.99
C GLU A 236 -3.06 14.70 8.40
N VAL A 237 -2.63 14.42 7.17
CA VAL A 237 -2.87 13.13 6.49
C VAL A 237 -1.55 12.46 6.16
N PHE A 238 -1.47 11.18 6.47
CA PHE A 238 -0.29 10.34 6.31
C PHE A 238 -0.59 9.13 5.46
N ASP A 239 0.44 8.59 4.81
CA ASP A 239 0.37 7.43 3.94
C ASP A 239 1.29 6.31 4.43
N HIS A 240 1.00 5.08 4.02
CA HIS A 240 1.87 3.93 4.19
C HIS A 240 1.72 2.96 3.02
N ILE A 241 2.68 2.06 2.87
CA ILE A 241 2.62 0.97 1.91
C ILE A 241 2.79 -0.39 2.61
N GLY A 242 2.03 -1.38 2.14
CA GLY A 242 2.08 -2.74 2.66
C GLY A 242 1.24 -3.71 1.86
N GLY A 243 1.30 -4.97 2.23
CA GLY A 243 0.52 -6.05 1.62
C GLY A 243 0.26 -7.18 2.60
N THR A 244 -0.73 -8.00 2.32
CA THR A 244 -1.07 -9.14 3.19
C THR A 244 0.12 -10.09 3.37
N GLU A 245 0.88 -10.31 2.30
CA GLU A 245 2.03 -11.22 2.26
C GLU A 245 3.21 -10.69 3.08
N VAL A 246 3.43 -9.37 3.08
CA VAL A 246 4.65 -8.75 3.64
C VAL A 246 4.43 -7.85 4.84
N CYS A 247 3.17 -7.56 5.26
CA CYS A 247 2.86 -6.55 6.28
C CYS A 247 2.94 -5.11 5.73
N GLY A 248 2.64 -4.10 6.57
CA GLY A 248 3.02 -2.71 6.31
C GLY A 248 4.54 -2.58 6.42
N TRP A 249 5.24 -2.14 5.37
CA TRP A 249 6.69 -2.13 5.35
C TRP A 249 7.33 -0.74 5.24
N ALA A 250 6.55 0.28 4.90
CA ALA A 250 7.01 1.66 4.95
C ALA A 250 5.88 2.63 5.33
N GLY A 251 6.22 3.74 5.99
CA GLY A 251 5.29 4.74 6.47
C GLY A 251 5.81 6.17 6.34
N MET A 252 4.88 7.12 6.28
CA MET A 252 5.17 8.56 6.15
C MET A 252 5.47 9.19 7.51
N CYS A 253 6.53 10.00 7.58
CA CYS A 253 6.84 10.83 8.74
C CYS A 253 6.26 12.25 8.60
N SER A 254 6.43 13.09 9.63
CA SER A 254 5.97 14.48 9.67
C SER A 254 6.51 15.36 8.54
N GLU A 255 7.65 15.02 7.95
CA GLU A 255 8.21 15.77 6.81
C GLU A 255 7.43 15.58 5.51
N LYS A 256 6.60 14.51 5.42
CA LYS A 256 5.73 14.19 4.26
C LYS A 256 6.45 14.12 2.91
N LYS A 257 7.75 13.78 2.94
CA LYS A 257 8.63 13.67 1.76
C LYS A 257 8.95 12.21 1.42
N GLY A 258 7.90 11.41 1.21
CA GLY A 258 7.99 9.97 0.97
C GLY A 258 7.77 9.13 2.22
N LEU A 259 7.90 7.82 2.04
CA LEU A 259 7.66 6.79 3.04
C LEU A 259 9.00 6.20 3.49
N HIS A 260 9.23 6.09 4.78
CA HIS A 260 10.39 5.40 5.35
C HIS A 260 10.15 3.91 5.41
N VAL A 261 11.06 3.12 4.88
CA VAL A 261 11.11 1.68 5.11
C VAL A 261 11.33 1.43 6.61
N VAL A 262 10.59 0.49 7.19
CA VAL A 262 10.76 0.10 8.59
C VAL A 262 11.93 -0.89 8.69
N GLU A 263 13.11 -0.45 8.27
CA GLU A 263 14.36 -1.16 8.55
C GLU A 263 14.59 -1.14 10.08
N PRO A 264 15.09 -2.12 10.72
CA PRO A 264 15.64 -3.41 10.36
C PRO A 264 14.62 -4.58 10.38
N PHE A 265 13.34 -4.31 10.24
CA PHE A 265 12.30 -5.34 10.13
C PHE A 265 12.14 -5.89 8.71
N PHE A 266 12.64 -5.16 7.72
CA PHE A 266 12.56 -5.53 6.31
C PHE A 266 13.90 -5.33 5.61
N LEU A 267 14.21 -6.25 4.72
CA LEU A 267 15.16 -6.03 3.66
C LEU A 267 14.36 -5.69 2.40
N VAL A 268 14.58 -4.48 1.87
CA VAL A 268 13.86 -3.98 0.68
C VAL A 268 14.86 -3.70 -0.42
N GLU A 269 14.57 -4.25 -1.60
CA GLU A 269 15.27 -3.99 -2.85
C GLU A 269 14.31 -3.28 -3.81
N ILE A 270 14.81 -2.32 -4.57
CA ILE A 270 14.02 -1.67 -5.63
C ILE A 270 14.71 -1.96 -6.94
N LEU A 271 14.17 -2.94 -7.68
CA LEU A 271 14.81 -3.55 -8.83
C LEU A 271 14.25 -3.00 -10.14
N ASP A 272 15.10 -2.95 -11.17
CA ASP A 272 14.66 -2.61 -12.52
C ASP A 272 13.64 -3.67 -13.00
N PRO A 273 12.43 -3.26 -13.44
CA PRO A 273 11.43 -4.19 -13.94
C PRO A 273 11.87 -5.02 -15.17
N ASN A 274 12.86 -4.53 -15.92
CA ASN A 274 13.40 -5.20 -17.10
C ASN A 274 14.67 -6.00 -16.81
N ASP A 275 15.34 -5.72 -15.70
CA ASP A 275 16.54 -6.43 -15.24
C ASP A 275 16.48 -6.61 -13.70
N PRO A 276 15.88 -7.69 -13.21
CA PRO A 276 15.69 -7.93 -11.77
C PRO A 276 17.00 -8.20 -11.01
N LEU A 277 18.14 -8.19 -11.69
CA LEU A 277 19.46 -8.24 -11.06
C LEU A 277 20.05 -6.84 -10.81
N ARG A 278 19.44 -5.78 -11.38
CA ARG A 278 19.86 -4.39 -11.19
C ARG A 278 18.98 -3.69 -10.18
N GLU A 279 19.57 -3.20 -9.12
CA GLU A 279 18.91 -2.24 -8.23
C GLU A 279 18.93 -0.83 -8.83
N VAL A 280 17.81 -0.13 -8.81
CA VAL A 280 17.68 1.21 -9.40
C VAL A 280 18.36 2.27 -8.52
N SER A 281 18.74 3.40 -9.12
CA SER A 281 19.33 4.56 -8.44
C SER A 281 18.24 5.41 -7.76
N VAL A 282 18.65 6.29 -6.85
CA VAL A 282 17.76 7.27 -6.23
C VAL A 282 17.10 8.16 -7.30
N GLY A 283 15.79 8.30 -7.24
CA GLY A 283 14.96 9.00 -8.21
C GLY A 283 14.45 8.15 -9.38
N GLU A 284 14.96 6.93 -9.56
CA GLU A 284 14.46 6.00 -10.57
C GLU A 284 13.26 5.19 -10.04
N THR A 285 12.39 4.80 -10.96
CA THR A 285 11.26 3.89 -10.68
C THR A 285 11.73 2.45 -10.78
N GLY A 286 11.38 1.63 -9.80
CA GLY A 286 11.67 0.21 -9.80
C GLY A 286 10.59 -0.61 -9.11
N LEU A 287 10.72 -1.92 -9.23
CA LEU A 287 9.85 -2.92 -8.62
C LEU A 287 10.24 -3.11 -7.15
N ALA A 288 9.30 -2.97 -6.24
CA ALA A 288 9.53 -3.23 -4.82
C ALA A 288 9.59 -4.74 -4.55
N VAL A 289 10.74 -5.19 -4.07
CA VAL A 289 10.97 -6.57 -3.61
C VAL A 289 11.22 -6.53 -2.11
N VAL A 290 10.38 -7.22 -1.34
CA VAL A 290 10.34 -7.08 0.11
C VAL A 290 10.55 -8.42 0.79
N THR A 291 11.44 -8.46 1.77
CA THR A 291 11.66 -9.61 2.66
C THR A 291 11.39 -9.20 4.11
N PRO A 292 10.31 -9.67 4.74
CA PRO A 292 10.08 -9.51 6.19
C PRO A 292 11.11 -10.30 7.00
N LEU A 293 11.84 -9.65 7.89
CA LEU A 293 12.92 -10.23 8.67
C LEU A 293 12.46 -10.56 10.10
N GLY A 294 11.68 -11.61 10.30
CA GLY A 294 11.23 -11.99 11.63
C GLY A 294 9.90 -12.74 11.67
N ARG A 295 9.37 -13.09 10.50
CA ARG A 295 8.17 -13.93 10.39
C ARG A 295 8.56 -15.36 10.04
N GLU A 296 8.36 -16.26 10.99
CA GLU A 296 8.68 -17.68 10.80
C GLU A 296 7.52 -18.45 10.17
N SER A 297 6.26 -18.14 10.54
CA SER A 297 5.09 -18.86 10.07
C SER A 297 4.90 -18.84 8.55
N PHE A 298 5.21 -17.69 7.95
CA PHE A 298 5.08 -17.40 6.53
C PHE A 298 6.27 -16.59 6.07
N SER A 299 7.26 -17.25 5.50
CA SER A 299 8.46 -16.60 4.97
C SER A 299 8.19 -16.06 3.57
N ALA A 300 8.33 -14.76 3.37
CA ALA A 300 8.20 -14.11 2.06
C ALA A 300 9.57 -13.60 1.61
N ILE A 301 10.47 -14.50 1.23
CA ILE A 301 11.86 -14.17 0.89
C ILE A 301 11.90 -13.59 -0.53
N ARG A 302 12.46 -12.39 -0.67
CA ARG A 302 12.54 -11.62 -1.92
C ARG A 302 11.21 -11.61 -2.65
N PHE A 303 10.14 -11.28 -1.92
CA PHE A 303 8.79 -11.28 -2.46
C PHE A 303 8.59 -10.09 -3.39
N ASN A 304 8.29 -10.39 -4.65
CA ASN A 304 7.85 -9.40 -5.62
C ASN A 304 6.44 -8.92 -5.26
N THR A 305 6.34 -7.70 -4.71
CA THR A 305 5.05 -7.11 -4.34
C THR A 305 4.21 -6.73 -5.54
N ASN A 306 4.84 -6.64 -6.71
CA ASN A 306 4.26 -6.10 -7.93
C ASN A 306 3.95 -4.59 -7.87
N ASP A 307 4.45 -3.90 -6.87
CA ASP A 307 4.34 -2.45 -6.76
C ASP A 307 5.56 -1.77 -7.40
N LEU A 308 5.31 -0.77 -8.22
CA LEU A 308 6.32 0.14 -8.74
C LEU A 308 6.42 1.37 -7.85
N VAL A 309 7.64 1.66 -7.43
CA VAL A 309 7.93 2.75 -6.50
C VAL A 309 9.13 3.55 -6.99
N VAL A 310 9.19 4.82 -6.60
CA VAL A 310 10.37 5.66 -6.85
C VAL A 310 11.31 5.55 -5.66
N LYS A 311 12.56 5.11 -5.90
CA LYS A 311 13.58 4.98 -4.86
C LYS A 311 13.96 6.35 -4.30
N GLY A 312 13.93 6.48 -3.00
CA GLY A 312 14.33 7.69 -2.28
C GLY A 312 15.71 7.60 -1.64
N PRO A 313 16.20 8.71 -1.08
CA PRO A 313 17.45 8.73 -0.34
C PRO A 313 17.32 8.03 1.02
N GLU A 314 18.46 7.69 1.61
CA GLU A 314 18.57 7.01 2.92
C GLU A 314 18.68 8.00 4.09
N SER A 315 18.28 9.24 3.90
CA SER A 315 18.32 10.28 4.95
C SER A 315 17.09 11.16 4.90
N CYS A 316 16.71 11.68 6.05
CA CYS A 316 15.59 12.58 6.20
C CYS A 316 15.85 13.60 7.30
N SER A 317 15.29 14.82 7.15
CA SER A 317 15.31 15.86 8.18
C SER A 317 14.60 15.46 9.49
N CYS A 318 13.75 14.41 9.46
CA CYS A 318 13.16 13.85 10.67
C CYS A 318 14.16 13.05 11.54
N GLY A 319 15.41 12.86 11.10
CA GLY A 319 16.45 12.14 11.81
C GLY A 319 16.53 10.63 11.55
N ARG A 320 15.57 10.04 10.82
CA ARG A 320 15.63 8.63 10.41
C ARG A 320 16.64 8.43 9.31
N THR A 321 17.33 7.29 9.38
CA THR A 321 18.41 6.88 8.48
C THR A 321 17.99 5.79 7.50
N SER A 322 16.73 5.37 7.57
CA SER A 322 16.20 4.32 6.70
C SER A 322 15.97 4.80 5.26
N GLN A 323 16.06 3.86 4.31
CA GLN A 323 15.71 4.09 2.91
C GLN A 323 14.29 4.65 2.79
N LYS A 324 14.09 5.54 1.82
CA LYS A 324 12.76 6.08 1.50
C LYS A 324 12.23 5.58 0.17
N ILE A 325 10.91 5.57 0.10
CA ILE A 325 10.13 5.49 -1.12
C ILE A 325 9.55 6.89 -1.34
N LEU A 326 9.90 7.55 -2.44
CA LEU A 326 9.40 8.90 -2.72
C LEU A 326 7.95 8.88 -3.18
N GLU A 327 7.59 7.85 -3.96
CA GLU A 327 6.27 7.71 -4.56
C GLU A 327 5.92 6.24 -4.77
N VAL A 328 4.67 5.88 -4.57
CA VAL A 328 4.06 4.63 -5.04
C VAL A 328 3.40 4.93 -6.39
N VAL A 329 4.04 4.49 -7.47
CA VAL A 329 3.57 4.76 -8.85
C VAL A 329 2.30 3.97 -9.17
N GLY A 330 2.22 2.73 -8.66
CA GLY A 330 1.11 1.81 -8.88
C GLY A 330 1.60 0.37 -9.00
N ARG A 331 0.73 -0.52 -9.44
CA ARG A 331 1.11 -1.92 -9.64
C ARG A 331 1.66 -2.14 -11.04
N ALA A 332 2.66 -3.02 -11.17
CA ALA A 332 3.28 -3.32 -12.46
C ALA A 332 2.30 -4.02 -13.43
N ASP A 333 1.35 -4.81 -12.92
CA ASP A 333 0.27 -5.43 -13.69
C ASP A 333 -0.84 -4.44 -14.09
N ASP A 334 -0.99 -3.31 -13.40
CA ASP A 334 -1.92 -2.24 -13.75
C ASP A 334 -1.32 -1.26 -14.77
N LEU A 335 -0.01 -1.30 -14.98
CA LEU A 335 0.63 -0.56 -16.06
C LEU A 335 0.40 -1.28 -17.39
N ARG A 336 -0.24 -0.60 -18.31
CA ARG A 336 -0.45 -1.08 -19.66
C ARG A 336 0.50 -0.41 -20.64
N LYS A 337 1.21 -1.22 -21.43
CA LYS A 337 1.93 -0.69 -22.57
C LYS A 337 0.95 -0.44 -23.71
N ILE A 338 0.57 0.81 -23.89
CA ILE A 338 -0.39 1.25 -24.92
C ILE A 338 0.39 1.95 -26.01
N ARG A 339 0.36 1.45 -27.25
CA ARG A 339 1.12 2.01 -28.39
C ARG A 339 2.60 2.25 -28.08
N GLY A 340 3.22 1.36 -27.28
CA GLY A 340 4.62 1.50 -26.88
C GLY A 340 4.90 2.42 -25.70
N VAL A 341 3.91 3.14 -25.20
CA VAL A 341 4.02 4.03 -24.02
C VAL A 341 3.49 3.31 -22.79
N LEU A 342 4.23 3.36 -21.68
CA LEU A 342 3.74 2.88 -20.38
C LEU A 342 2.70 3.86 -19.85
N PHE A 343 1.48 3.37 -19.69
CA PHE A 343 0.35 4.12 -19.19
C PHE A 343 0.00 3.67 -17.78
N SER A 344 -0.13 4.63 -16.87
CA SER A 344 -0.55 4.42 -15.49
C SER A 344 -1.99 4.90 -15.30
N PHE A 345 -2.86 4.02 -14.81
CA PHE A 345 -4.23 4.40 -14.42
C PHE A 345 -4.23 5.42 -13.28
N LYS A 346 -3.25 5.31 -12.36
CA LYS A 346 -3.06 6.29 -11.28
C LYS A 346 -2.79 7.69 -11.81
N SER A 347 -1.89 7.83 -12.79
CA SER A 347 -1.62 9.14 -13.41
C SER A 347 -2.84 9.75 -14.10
N MET A 348 -3.73 8.91 -14.63
CA MET A 348 -5.02 9.37 -15.16
C MET A 348 -5.95 9.85 -14.05
N GLU A 349 -6.08 9.10 -12.96
CA GLU A 349 -6.87 9.50 -11.80
C GLU A 349 -6.40 10.85 -11.26
N GLU A 350 -5.08 11.01 -11.07
CA GLU A 350 -4.48 12.27 -10.62
C GLU A 350 -4.82 13.44 -11.54
N LEU A 351 -4.73 13.23 -12.87
CA LEU A 351 -5.07 14.24 -13.86
C LEU A 351 -6.53 14.65 -13.74
N LEU A 352 -7.43 13.68 -13.69
CA LEU A 352 -8.87 13.93 -13.64
C LEU A 352 -9.25 14.66 -12.34
N ARG A 353 -8.78 14.22 -11.20
CA ARG A 353 -9.10 14.86 -9.90
C ARG A 353 -8.50 16.25 -9.74
N ALA A 354 -7.29 16.47 -10.26
CA ALA A 354 -6.61 17.76 -10.13
C ALA A 354 -7.13 18.83 -11.10
N GLU A 355 -7.45 18.45 -12.34
CA GLU A 355 -7.71 19.42 -13.42
C GLU A 355 -9.16 19.40 -13.94
N PHE A 356 -9.92 18.33 -13.65
CA PHE A 356 -11.28 18.13 -14.14
C PHE A 356 -12.24 17.72 -13.01
N PRO A 357 -12.44 18.56 -11.99
CA PRO A 357 -13.29 18.23 -10.84
C PRO A 357 -14.78 18.02 -11.21
N GLU A 358 -15.17 18.44 -12.41
CA GLU A 358 -16.49 18.17 -12.99
C GLU A 358 -16.69 16.72 -13.46
N ILE A 359 -15.63 15.88 -13.51
CA ILE A 359 -15.73 14.45 -13.80
C ILE A 359 -15.91 13.68 -12.49
N GLY A 360 -16.97 12.90 -12.41
CA GLY A 360 -17.23 11.93 -11.33
C GLY A 360 -16.59 10.58 -11.62
N GLU A 361 -17.41 9.61 -12.06
CA GLU A 361 -16.94 8.27 -12.44
C GLU A 361 -16.38 8.25 -13.84
N TYR A 362 -15.47 7.31 -14.11
CA TYR A 362 -14.93 7.11 -15.45
C TYR A 362 -14.48 5.67 -15.70
N GLU A 363 -14.42 5.29 -16.98
CA GLU A 363 -13.96 4.00 -17.44
C GLU A 363 -12.93 4.19 -18.58
N ILE A 364 -11.83 3.43 -18.55
CA ILE A 364 -10.86 3.40 -19.66
C ILE A 364 -10.97 2.07 -20.36
N VAL A 365 -11.44 2.10 -21.61
CA VAL A 365 -11.58 0.93 -22.46
C VAL A 365 -10.39 0.84 -23.42
N VAL A 366 -9.60 -0.20 -23.30
CA VAL A 366 -8.50 -0.51 -24.22
C VAL A 366 -8.92 -1.68 -25.10
N SER A 367 -9.00 -1.47 -26.39
CA SER A 367 -9.35 -2.49 -27.38
C SER A 367 -8.32 -2.52 -28.51
N ARG A 368 -8.25 -3.63 -29.23
CA ARG A 368 -7.33 -3.80 -30.37
C ARG A 368 -8.07 -4.30 -31.61
N PRO A 369 -8.92 -3.47 -32.23
CA PRO A 369 -9.66 -3.86 -33.43
C PRO A 369 -8.80 -4.10 -34.68
N GLY A 370 -7.50 -3.76 -34.62
CA GLY A 370 -6.54 -3.91 -35.72
C GLY A 370 -5.10 -4.01 -35.20
N ALA A 371 -4.16 -3.40 -35.91
CA ALA A 371 -2.74 -3.44 -35.56
C ALA A 371 -2.34 -2.54 -34.38
N MET A 372 -3.17 -1.54 -34.04
CA MET A 372 -2.90 -0.58 -32.97
C MET A 372 -3.96 -0.61 -31.90
N ASP A 373 -3.55 -0.33 -30.65
CA ASP A 373 -4.48 -0.19 -29.54
C ASP A 373 -5.39 1.03 -29.74
N HIS A 374 -6.67 0.87 -29.49
CA HIS A 374 -7.68 1.92 -29.44
C HIS A 374 -8.08 2.16 -27.99
N VAL A 375 -7.96 3.40 -27.52
CA VAL A 375 -8.20 3.76 -26.13
C VAL A 375 -9.31 4.78 -26.04
N VAL A 376 -10.33 4.46 -25.28
CA VAL A 376 -11.50 5.31 -25.05
C VAL A 376 -11.58 5.61 -23.55
N LEU A 377 -11.65 6.88 -23.19
CA LEU A 377 -12.05 7.34 -21.86
C LEU A 377 -13.55 7.65 -21.91
N ARG A 378 -14.37 6.89 -21.20
CA ARG A 378 -15.76 7.21 -20.91
C ARG A 378 -15.83 7.90 -19.57
N ALA A 379 -16.33 9.13 -19.52
CA ALA A 379 -16.35 9.93 -18.32
C ALA A 379 -17.77 10.43 -18.03
N GLU A 380 -18.21 10.26 -16.79
CA GLU A 380 -19.50 10.74 -16.28
C GLU A 380 -19.30 12.09 -15.59
N PRO A 381 -20.02 13.13 -15.95
CA PRO A 381 -19.95 14.40 -15.26
C PRO A 381 -20.68 14.33 -13.90
N VAL A 382 -20.20 15.07 -12.92
CA VAL A 382 -20.82 15.19 -11.59
C VAL A 382 -22.24 15.76 -11.67
N ALA A 383 -22.48 16.67 -12.65
CA ALA A 383 -23.76 17.26 -12.94
C ALA A 383 -24.08 17.14 -14.43
N GLU A 384 -25.37 17.11 -14.79
CA GLU A 384 -25.78 17.09 -16.19
C GLU A 384 -25.23 18.27 -16.98
N LEU A 385 -24.62 17.97 -18.12
CA LEU A 385 -24.03 18.95 -19.03
C LEU A 385 -24.87 19.06 -20.32
N GLY A 386 -25.07 20.29 -20.77
CA GLY A 386 -25.61 20.52 -22.13
C GLY A 386 -24.65 20.00 -23.21
N LYS A 387 -25.19 19.58 -24.38
CA LYS A 387 -24.41 18.96 -25.48
C LYS A 387 -23.19 19.76 -25.91
N GLY A 388 -23.23 21.09 -25.92
CA GLY A 388 -22.08 21.94 -26.26
C GLY A 388 -20.95 21.85 -25.23
N LYS A 389 -21.29 21.94 -23.93
CA LYS A 389 -20.32 21.83 -22.84
C LYS A 389 -19.68 20.44 -22.74
N ALA A 390 -20.44 19.39 -23.02
CA ALA A 390 -19.91 18.02 -23.06
C ALA A 390 -18.82 17.85 -24.14
N ALA A 391 -19.05 18.44 -25.34
CA ALA A 391 -18.06 18.40 -26.42
C ALA A 391 -16.78 19.21 -26.10
N GLU A 392 -16.93 20.37 -25.48
CA GLU A 392 -15.80 21.19 -25.02
C GLU A 392 -14.98 20.46 -23.94
N LEU A 393 -15.66 19.81 -22.98
CA LEU A 393 -15.01 19.03 -21.94
C LEU A 393 -14.25 17.83 -22.52
N ALA A 394 -14.86 17.08 -23.46
CA ALA A 394 -14.21 15.96 -24.13
C ALA A 394 -12.94 16.39 -24.88
N GLN A 395 -12.99 17.52 -25.57
CA GLN A 395 -11.85 18.07 -26.30
C GLN A 395 -10.72 18.51 -25.36
N SER A 396 -11.07 19.18 -24.24
CA SER A 396 -10.12 19.62 -23.22
C SER A 396 -9.42 18.42 -22.57
N LEU A 397 -10.19 17.41 -22.16
CA LEU A 397 -9.68 16.14 -21.61
C LEU A 397 -8.72 15.45 -22.59
N SER A 398 -9.15 15.25 -23.85
CA SER A 398 -8.31 14.59 -24.85
C SER A 398 -6.97 15.31 -25.06
N THR A 399 -7.00 16.64 -25.12
CA THR A 399 -5.81 17.47 -25.27
C THR A 399 -4.89 17.33 -24.06
N ARG A 400 -5.43 17.41 -22.86
CA ARG A 400 -4.66 17.39 -21.62
C ARG A 400 -4.07 16.01 -21.33
N ILE A 401 -4.84 14.95 -21.59
CA ILE A 401 -4.35 13.56 -21.53
C ILE A 401 -3.16 13.36 -22.45
N LYS A 402 -3.25 13.84 -23.69
CA LYS A 402 -2.16 13.73 -24.66
C LYS A 402 -0.89 14.43 -24.20
N VAL A 403 -1.01 15.61 -23.62
CA VAL A 403 0.14 16.37 -23.08
C VAL A 403 0.78 15.62 -21.93
N LYS A 404 -0.01 15.06 -21.00
CA LYS A 404 0.51 14.42 -19.79
C LYS A 404 1.02 13.01 -20.03
N THR A 405 0.38 12.23 -20.90
CA THR A 405 0.67 10.79 -21.10
C THR A 405 1.36 10.46 -22.42
N ASN A 406 1.44 11.42 -23.34
CA ASN A 406 1.84 11.22 -24.73
C ASN A 406 0.97 10.21 -25.52
N LEU A 407 -0.23 9.92 -25.02
CA LEU A 407 -1.23 9.06 -25.65
C LEU A 407 -2.45 9.86 -26.07
N THR A 408 -3.00 9.52 -27.25
CA THR A 408 -4.27 10.10 -27.70
C THR A 408 -5.41 9.16 -27.33
N PHE A 409 -6.35 9.67 -26.52
CA PHE A 409 -7.57 8.99 -26.14
C PHE A 409 -8.75 9.56 -26.96
N GLN A 410 -9.65 8.69 -27.37
CA GLN A 410 -11.01 9.12 -27.66
C GLN A 410 -11.70 9.37 -26.30
N VAL A 411 -12.39 10.49 -26.17
CA VAL A 411 -13.10 10.85 -24.93
C VAL A 411 -14.59 10.94 -25.21
N ASP A 412 -15.37 10.11 -24.53
CA ASP A 412 -16.81 10.05 -24.59
C ASP A 412 -17.39 10.53 -23.25
N ILE A 413 -18.07 11.66 -23.23
CA ILE A 413 -18.84 12.09 -22.08
C ILE A 413 -20.19 11.37 -22.11
N VAL A 414 -20.43 10.51 -21.13
CA VAL A 414 -21.62 9.65 -21.05
C VAL A 414 -22.55 10.11 -19.94
N PRO A 415 -23.88 9.80 -20.05
CA PRO A 415 -24.83 10.12 -18.99
C PRO A 415 -24.44 9.45 -17.65
N ARG A 416 -24.80 10.09 -16.56
CA ARG A 416 -24.56 9.56 -15.20
C ARG A 416 -25.22 8.19 -15.00
N GLY A 417 -24.51 7.24 -14.39
CA GLY A 417 -24.97 5.87 -14.16
C GLY A 417 -24.86 4.95 -15.39
N THR A 418 -24.09 5.36 -16.40
CA THR A 418 -23.85 4.55 -17.61
C THR A 418 -22.69 3.59 -17.43
N SER A 419 -21.69 3.98 -16.65
CA SER A 419 -20.54 3.12 -16.34
C SER A 419 -20.97 2.01 -15.38
N PRO A 420 -20.57 0.75 -15.63
CA PRO A 420 -20.82 -0.31 -14.65
C PRO A 420 -20.12 0.04 -13.32
N ASP A 421 -20.81 -0.21 -12.21
CA ASP A 421 -20.24 -0.09 -10.86
C ASP A 421 -18.90 -0.82 -10.82
N ILE A 422 -17.81 -0.10 -10.93
CA ILE A 422 -16.47 -0.63 -10.71
C ILE A 422 -16.27 -0.66 -9.20
N ARG A 423 -16.61 -1.82 -8.60
CA ARG A 423 -16.33 -2.13 -7.19
C ARG A 423 -14.95 -2.74 -7.01
#